data_ee735247a465382d56caff61ce3fdeaf
#
_entry.id   ee735247a465382d56caff61ce3fdeaf
#
_cell.length_a   1.000
_cell.length_b   1.000
_cell.length_c   1.000
_cell.angle_alpha   90.00
_cell.angle_beta   90.00
_cell.angle_gamma   90.00
#
_symmetry.space_group_name_H-M   'P 1'
#
loop_
_entity.id
_entity.type
_entity.pdbx_description
1 polymer ?
#
loop_
_entity_poly.entity_id
_entity_poly.type
_entity_poly.pdbx_seq_one_letter_code
_entity_poly.pdbx_strand_id
1 'polypeptide(L)'
;MNQLDTKYQALLNDIGANGVDKKDRTGTGSRSVFGRQIRHDMSEGFPLLTTKKMHWKGVVAELVWFLRGKSDLKFLLDHNCEIWVGDAYKNYAWKTSIDVDGQLTKEEFISKIKNDEKFAEKWGDLGPIYGKQWRDWNGYYEVRQLSKREDDWGGYAKSIKHHQPGVDQLLNLVRELKNSPDSRRMLVNAWSPDQLKDMVLPPCHHGFQVWTRELTLKERF
;
A
#
# COMPACT_ATOMS: atom_id res chain seq x y z
N MET A 1 4.96 -5.46 29.77
CA MET A 1 5.06 -6.08 28.44
C MET A 1 3.75 -6.81 28.21
N ASN A 2 3.08 -6.56 27.09
CA ASN A 2 1.82 -7.22 26.78
C ASN A 2 2.04 -8.62 26.16
N GLN A 3 0.99 -9.43 26.03
CA GLN A 3 1.14 -10.80 25.47
C GLN A 3 1.64 -10.80 24.03
N LEU A 4 1.27 -9.77 23.23
CA LEU A 4 1.74 -9.64 21.86
C LEU A 4 3.25 -9.40 21.80
N ASP A 5 3.81 -8.59 22.70
CA ASP A 5 5.27 -8.37 22.79
C ASP A 5 6.01 -9.67 23.09
N THR A 6 5.46 -10.49 23.99
CA THR A 6 6.03 -11.81 24.33
C THR A 6 6.04 -12.75 23.12
N LYS A 7 4.92 -12.81 22.37
CA LYS A 7 4.81 -13.61 21.13
C LYS A 7 5.78 -13.11 20.06
N TYR A 8 5.94 -11.79 19.94
CA TYR A 8 6.87 -11.18 18.99
C TYR A 8 8.34 -11.47 19.36
N GLN A 9 8.70 -11.37 20.64
CA GLN A 9 10.04 -11.73 21.10
C GLN A 9 10.35 -13.22 20.91
N ALA A 10 9.37 -14.10 21.15
CA ALA A 10 9.53 -15.53 20.87
C ALA A 10 9.80 -15.79 19.37
N LEU A 11 9.11 -15.07 18.48
CA LEU A 11 9.37 -15.14 17.04
C LEU A 11 10.80 -14.65 16.69
N LEU A 12 11.27 -13.56 17.28
CA LEU A 12 12.63 -13.06 17.06
C LEU A 12 13.68 -14.07 17.54
N ASN A 13 13.46 -14.70 18.71
CA ASN A 13 14.34 -15.75 19.24
C ASN A 13 14.37 -16.99 18.33
N ASP A 14 13.21 -17.40 17.79
CA ASP A 14 13.14 -18.51 16.83
C ASP A 14 13.92 -18.18 15.55
N ILE A 15 13.77 -16.98 15.00
CA ILE A 15 14.56 -16.54 13.84
C ILE A 15 16.05 -16.53 14.18
N GLY A 16 16.42 -16.06 15.38
CA GLY A 16 17.81 -16.06 15.85
C GLY A 16 18.42 -17.46 15.95
N ALA A 17 17.65 -18.42 16.47
CA ALA A 17 18.12 -19.79 16.68
C ALA A 17 18.07 -20.66 15.41
N ASN A 18 17.01 -20.56 14.63
CA ASN A 18 16.68 -21.48 13.53
C ASN A 18 16.74 -20.83 12.15
N GLY A 19 17.01 -19.52 12.06
CA GLY A 19 17.04 -18.78 10.79
C GLY A 19 18.27 -19.11 9.96
N VAL A 20 18.08 -18.98 8.64
CA VAL A 20 19.15 -19.09 7.64
C VAL A 20 19.54 -17.70 7.16
N ASP A 21 20.85 -17.45 7.09
CA ASP A 21 21.37 -16.18 6.59
C ASP A 21 21.24 -16.12 5.06
N LYS A 22 20.72 -15.02 4.55
CA LYS A 22 20.52 -14.77 3.13
C LYS A 22 21.05 -13.40 2.74
N LYS A 23 21.54 -13.29 1.51
CA LYS A 23 21.80 -12.01 0.89
C LYS A 23 20.47 -11.35 0.54
N ASP A 24 20.40 -10.03 0.72
CA ASP A 24 19.26 -9.24 0.31
C ASP A 24 19.65 -8.15 -0.71
N ARG A 25 18.67 -7.45 -1.27
CA ARG A 25 18.89 -6.38 -2.25
C ARG A 25 19.60 -5.14 -1.67
N THR A 26 19.65 -5.00 -0.36
CA THR A 26 20.26 -3.84 0.33
C THR A 26 21.73 -4.05 0.65
N GLY A 27 22.23 -5.29 0.53
CA GLY A 27 23.59 -5.66 0.88
C GLY A 27 23.82 -5.85 2.39
N THR A 28 22.82 -5.57 3.24
CA THR A 28 22.90 -5.75 4.69
C THR A 28 22.80 -7.24 5.06
N GLY A 29 22.09 -8.01 4.27
CA GLY A 29 21.72 -9.41 4.54
C GLY A 29 20.49 -9.52 5.44
N SER A 30 19.96 -10.72 5.51
CA SER A 30 18.82 -11.04 6.36
C SER A 30 18.94 -12.44 6.93
N ARG A 31 18.46 -12.62 8.18
CA ARG A 31 18.26 -13.95 8.77
C ARG A 31 16.79 -14.27 8.78
N SER A 32 16.39 -15.41 8.23
CA SER A 32 14.98 -15.70 7.98
C SER A 32 14.60 -17.14 8.24
N VAL A 33 13.37 -17.35 8.70
CA VAL A 33 12.66 -18.62 8.70
C VAL A 33 11.45 -18.52 7.77
N PHE A 34 10.99 -19.64 7.23
CA PHE A 34 9.80 -19.66 6.39
C PHE A 34 8.56 -20.02 7.21
N GLY A 35 7.52 -19.20 7.07
CA GLY A 35 6.19 -19.47 7.59
C GLY A 35 6.11 -19.51 9.13
N ARG A 36 5.71 -18.40 9.73
CA ARG A 36 5.36 -18.28 11.15
C ARG A 36 4.05 -17.55 11.29
N GLN A 37 3.34 -17.78 12.38
CA GLN A 37 2.06 -17.14 12.66
C GLN A 37 2.04 -16.56 14.07
N ILE A 38 1.54 -15.34 14.19
CA ILE A 38 1.17 -14.73 15.47
C ILE A 38 -0.36 -14.66 15.53
N ARG A 39 -0.95 -15.17 16.62
CA ARG A 39 -2.38 -14.98 16.91
C ARG A 39 -2.53 -13.99 18.04
N HIS A 40 -3.44 -13.03 17.85
CA HIS A 40 -3.78 -12.03 18.85
C HIS A 40 -5.29 -12.05 19.12
N ASP A 41 -5.67 -12.00 20.39
CA ASP A 41 -7.05 -11.83 20.79
C ASP A 41 -7.33 -10.34 20.98
N MET A 42 -8.28 -9.81 20.22
CA MET A 42 -8.63 -8.38 20.28
C MET A 42 -9.27 -7.96 21.60
N SER A 43 -9.74 -8.91 22.42
CA SER A 43 -10.18 -8.61 23.80
C SER A 43 -9.03 -8.13 24.70
N GLU A 44 -7.78 -8.45 24.32
CA GLU A 44 -6.57 -7.96 24.99
C GLU A 44 -6.17 -6.53 24.54
N GLY A 45 -6.97 -5.90 23.68
CA GLY A 45 -6.73 -4.58 23.10
C GLY A 45 -6.17 -4.62 21.68
N PHE A 46 -5.89 -3.46 21.13
CA PHE A 46 -5.32 -3.34 19.79
C PHE A 46 -3.90 -3.94 19.71
N PRO A 47 -3.54 -4.71 18.66
CA PRO A 47 -2.26 -5.41 18.54
C PRO A 47 -1.08 -4.47 18.26
N LEU A 48 -0.83 -3.53 19.15
CA LEU A 48 0.31 -2.61 19.06
C LEU A 48 1.50 -3.14 19.86
N LEU A 49 2.63 -3.34 19.18
CA LEU A 49 3.88 -3.67 19.83
C LEU A 49 4.37 -2.50 20.67
N THR A 50 4.86 -2.78 21.89
CA THR A 50 5.43 -1.79 22.81
C THR A 50 6.94 -1.97 23.04
N THR A 51 7.56 -2.92 22.31
CA THR A 51 9.00 -3.17 22.35
C THR A 51 9.84 -2.01 21.81
N LYS A 52 9.21 -1.09 21.07
CA LYS A 52 9.77 0.19 20.63
C LYS A 52 8.68 1.26 20.57
N LYS A 53 9.07 2.54 20.57
CA LYS A 53 8.12 3.63 20.37
C LYS A 53 7.54 3.59 18.96
N MET A 54 6.22 3.37 18.86
CA MET A 54 5.52 3.34 17.60
C MET A 54 5.02 4.73 17.20
N HIS A 55 5.12 5.07 15.91
CA HIS A 55 4.57 6.31 15.36
C HIS A 55 3.08 6.10 15.01
N TRP A 56 2.23 6.04 16.04
CA TRP A 56 0.80 5.71 15.91
C TRP A 56 0.06 6.58 14.90
N LYS A 57 0.31 7.91 14.89
CA LYS A 57 -0.32 8.83 13.95
C LYS A 57 -0.02 8.46 12.49
N GLY A 58 1.21 8.05 12.18
CA GLY A 58 1.58 7.57 10.86
C GLY A 58 0.85 6.28 10.47
N VAL A 59 0.75 5.31 11.40
CA VAL A 59 -0.01 4.06 11.16
C VAL A 59 -1.47 4.34 10.80
N VAL A 60 -2.12 5.25 11.53
CA VAL A 60 -3.51 5.65 11.25
C VAL A 60 -3.63 6.40 9.92
N ALA A 61 -2.71 7.33 9.64
CA ALA A 61 -2.72 8.10 8.39
C ALA A 61 -2.57 7.17 7.17
N GLU A 62 -1.66 6.20 7.23
CA GLU A 62 -1.46 5.22 6.16
C GLU A 62 -2.68 4.32 5.98
N LEU A 63 -3.29 3.82 7.07
CA LEU A 63 -4.51 3.02 6.98
C LEU A 63 -5.66 3.81 6.34
N VAL A 64 -5.89 5.07 6.75
CA VAL A 64 -6.92 5.93 6.15
C VAL A 64 -6.63 6.18 4.67
N TRP A 65 -5.39 6.33 4.29
CA TRP A 65 -4.94 6.48 2.92
C TRP A 65 -5.30 5.25 2.08
N PHE A 66 -5.03 4.02 2.57
CA PHE A 66 -5.44 2.78 1.92
C PHE A 66 -6.97 2.68 1.78
N LEU A 67 -7.72 2.94 2.86
CA LEU A 67 -9.18 2.88 2.88
C LEU A 67 -9.82 3.87 1.89
N ARG A 68 -9.16 4.98 1.62
CA ARG A 68 -9.58 5.99 0.62
C ARG A 68 -9.18 5.66 -0.82
N GLY A 69 -8.52 4.55 -1.06
CA GLY A 69 -8.05 4.16 -2.40
C GLY A 69 -6.96 5.06 -2.96
N LYS A 70 -6.25 5.78 -2.09
CA LYS A 70 -5.22 6.73 -2.50
C LYS A 70 -3.87 6.05 -2.74
N SER A 71 -3.08 6.63 -3.64
CA SER A 71 -1.70 6.25 -3.93
C SER A 71 -0.74 7.46 -3.92
N ASP A 72 -1.28 8.66 -3.66
CA ASP A 72 -0.51 9.90 -3.67
C ASP A 72 0.27 10.13 -2.37
N LEU A 73 1.58 10.43 -2.51
CA LEU A 73 2.47 10.71 -1.40
C LEU A 73 2.10 12.00 -0.65
N LYS A 74 1.49 12.97 -1.36
CA LYS A 74 1.13 14.27 -0.78
C LYS A 74 0.18 14.12 0.40
N PHE A 75 -0.84 13.25 0.29
CA PHE A 75 -1.74 12.97 1.40
C PHE A 75 -0.98 12.50 2.66
N LEU A 76 -0.02 11.61 2.52
CA LEU A 76 0.76 11.11 3.65
C LEU A 76 1.63 12.22 4.27
N LEU A 77 2.27 13.04 3.44
CA LEU A 77 3.11 14.15 3.90
C LEU A 77 2.29 15.24 4.61
N ASP A 78 1.08 15.52 4.15
CA ASP A 78 0.15 16.46 4.78
C ASP A 78 -0.32 15.96 6.17
N HIS A 79 -0.22 14.64 6.41
CA HIS A 79 -0.52 14.00 7.71
C HIS A 79 0.73 13.57 8.50
N ASN A 80 1.92 14.14 8.17
CA ASN A 80 3.19 13.85 8.82
C ASN A 80 3.56 12.35 8.82
N CYS A 81 3.24 11.64 7.75
CA CYS A 81 3.60 10.25 7.51
C CYS A 81 4.61 10.16 6.36
N GLU A 82 5.87 9.90 6.69
CA GLU A 82 6.98 9.89 5.72
C GLU A 82 7.44 8.47 5.35
N ILE A 83 6.70 7.43 5.74
CA ILE A 83 7.13 6.04 5.57
C ILE A 83 7.44 5.68 4.11
N TRP A 84 6.75 6.29 3.15
CA TRP A 84 6.90 6.05 1.71
C TRP A 84 7.88 6.99 1.00
N VAL A 85 8.36 8.03 1.68
CA VAL A 85 9.23 9.06 1.06
C VAL A 85 10.51 8.44 0.49
N GLY A 86 11.11 7.50 1.21
CA GLY A 86 12.37 6.88 0.77
C GLY A 86 12.25 6.18 -0.57
N ASP A 87 11.18 5.40 -0.76
CA ASP A 87 10.98 4.64 -2.01
C ASP A 87 10.48 5.54 -3.14
N ALA A 88 9.60 6.51 -2.84
CA ALA A 88 9.18 7.53 -3.79
C ALA A 88 10.36 8.35 -4.34
N TYR A 89 11.24 8.82 -3.45
CA TYR A 89 12.42 9.57 -3.85
C TYR A 89 13.41 8.73 -4.67
N LYS A 90 13.64 7.46 -4.31
CA LYS A 90 14.47 6.55 -5.11
C LYS A 90 13.92 6.37 -6.53
N ASN A 91 12.61 6.21 -6.66
CA ASN A 91 11.94 6.09 -7.97
C ASN A 91 12.09 7.39 -8.78
N TYR A 92 11.91 8.56 -8.14
CA TYR A 92 12.16 9.86 -8.74
C TYR A 92 13.61 9.99 -9.22
N ALA A 93 14.58 9.72 -8.32
CA ALA A 93 16.00 9.82 -8.61
C ALA A 93 16.44 8.90 -9.75
N TRP A 94 15.92 7.67 -9.78
CA TRP A 94 16.20 6.73 -10.87
C TRP A 94 15.64 7.20 -12.21
N LYS A 95 14.42 7.70 -12.25
CA LYS A 95 13.78 8.19 -13.48
C LYS A 95 14.38 9.48 -14.02
N THR A 96 15.01 10.29 -13.14
CA THR A 96 15.65 11.56 -13.50
C THR A 96 17.17 11.47 -13.58
N SER A 97 17.78 10.27 -13.43
CA SER A 97 19.23 10.07 -13.40
C SER A 97 19.95 10.39 -14.72
N ILE A 98 19.22 10.60 -15.80
CA ILE A 98 19.77 11.00 -17.12
C ILE A 98 20.07 12.52 -17.16
N ASP A 99 19.41 13.32 -16.31
CA ASP A 99 19.63 14.77 -16.18
C ASP A 99 20.48 15.06 -14.94
N VAL A 100 21.79 15.01 -15.06
CA VAL A 100 22.75 15.13 -13.94
C VAL A 100 22.75 16.51 -13.30
N ASP A 101 22.32 17.57 -14.01
CA ASP A 101 22.35 18.96 -13.57
C ASP A 101 21.00 19.51 -13.06
N GLY A 102 20.27 18.76 -12.25
CA GLY A 102 18.98 19.28 -11.75
C GLY A 102 18.24 18.34 -10.83
N GLN A 103 18.85 17.25 -10.41
CA GLN A 103 18.22 16.33 -9.49
C GLN A 103 18.05 16.97 -8.10
N LEU A 104 16.80 17.01 -7.63
CA LEU A 104 16.49 17.54 -6.30
C LEU A 104 17.10 16.68 -5.20
N THR A 105 17.49 17.30 -4.10
CA THR A 105 17.72 16.59 -2.84
C THR A 105 16.41 15.99 -2.33
N LYS A 106 16.50 15.07 -1.38
CA LYS A 106 15.32 14.44 -0.76
C LYS A 106 14.43 15.48 -0.07
N GLU A 107 15.01 16.47 0.58
CA GLU A 107 14.34 17.56 1.26
C GLU A 107 13.60 18.48 0.29
N GLU A 108 14.24 18.83 -0.83
CA GLU A 108 13.63 19.61 -1.89
C GLU A 108 12.49 18.84 -2.58
N PHE A 109 12.66 17.52 -2.79
CA PHE A 109 11.61 16.64 -3.31
C PHE A 109 10.38 16.66 -2.39
N ILE A 110 10.55 16.47 -1.08
CA ILE A 110 9.46 16.55 -0.09
C ILE A 110 8.78 17.92 -0.16
N SER A 111 9.57 19.00 -0.18
CA SER A 111 9.04 20.36 -0.26
C SER A 111 8.22 20.58 -1.53
N LYS A 112 8.69 20.09 -2.67
CA LYS A 112 7.96 20.20 -3.94
C LYS A 112 6.68 19.35 -3.96
N ILE A 113 6.70 18.11 -3.42
CA ILE A 113 5.48 17.30 -3.30
C ILE A 113 4.41 18.02 -2.45
N LYS A 114 4.82 18.72 -1.40
CA LYS A 114 3.87 19.48 -0.55
C LYS A 114 3.31 20.73 -1.22
N ASN A 115 4.12 21.47 -1.95
CA ASN A 115 3.83 22.85 -2.33
C ASN A 115 3.59 23.06 -3.83
N ASP A 116 3.92 22.10 -4.69
CA ASP A 116 3.75 22.17 -6.15
C ASP A 116 2.83 21.03 -6.60
N GLU A 117 1.58 21.36 -6.90
CA GLU A 117 0.54 20.40 -7.28
C GLU A 117 0.90 19.61 -8.54
N LYS A 118 1.44 20.29 -9.56
CA LYS A 118 1.86 19.63 -10.81
C LYS A 118 3.03 18.68 -10.60
N PHE A 119 3.95 19.05 -9.73
CA PHE A 119 5.05 18.18 -9.35
C PHE A 119 4.55 16.96 -8.55
N ALA A 120 3.63 17.18 -7.61
CA ALA A 120 3.02 16.11 -6.83
C ALA A 120 2.21 15.14 -7.70
N GLU A 121 1.43 15.62 -8.66
CA GLU A 121 0.73 14.76 -9.63
C GLU A 121 1.68 13.91 -10.47
N LYS A 122 2.81 14.48 -10.88
CA LYS A 122 3.78 13.77 -11.73
C LYS A 122 4.64 12.77 -10.98
N TRP A 123 5.08 13.11 -9.76
CA TRP A 123 6.11 12.37 -9.04
C TRP A 123 5.66 11.79 -7.70
N GLY A 124 4.48 12.16 -7.23
CA GLY A 124 3.93 11.75 -5.94
C GLY A 124 3.07 10.49 -6.01
N ASP A 125 2.71 10.01 -7.20
CA ASP A 125 1.94 8.76 -7.33
C ASP A 125 2.85 7.54 -7.18
N LEU A 126 2.50 6.65 -6.25
CA LEU A 126 3.23 5.43 -5.94
C LEU A 126 2.79 4.23 -6.78
N GLY A 127 1.87 4.45 -7.72
CA GLY A 127 1.32 3.40 -8.57
C GLY A 127 0.17 2.64 -7.92
N PRO A 128 -0.25 1.51 -8.52
CA PRO A 128 -1.44 0.77 -8.10
C PRO A 128 -1.20 -0.07 -6.84
N ILE A 129 -0.71 0.56 -5.76
CA ILE A 129 -0.44 -0.08 -4.47
C ILE A 129 -1.73 -0.23 -3.63
N TYR A 130 -1.63 -0.80 -2.48
CA TYR A 130 -2.66 -1.15 -1.48
C TYR A 130 -4.04 -0.51 -1.66
N GLY A 131 -4.16 0.82 -1.56
CA GLY A 131 -5.43 1.54 -1.62
C GLY A 131 -6.11 1.39 -2.97
N LYS A 132 -5.33 1.49 -4.05
CA LYS A 132 -5.81 1.27 -5.42
C LYS A 132 -6.34 -0.15 -5.58
N GLN A 133 -5.60 -1.17 -5.11
CA GLN A 133 -6.02 -2.56 -5.18
C GLN A 133 -7.28 -2.82 -4.35
N TRP A 134 -7.40 -2.24 -3.17
CA TRP A 134 -8.54 -2.45 -2.28
C TRP A 134 -9.84 -1.81 -2.79
N ARG A 135 -9.74 -0.65 -3.47
CA ARG A 135 -10.89 0.16 -3.86
C ARG A 135 -11.20 0.16 -5.36
N ASP A 136 -10.25 -0.30 -6.19
CA ASP A 136 -10.38 -0.23 -7.64
C ASP A 136 -9.50 -1.31 -8.32
N TRP A 137 -9.65 -2.56 -7.88
CA TRP A 137 -8.91 -3.70 -8.41
C TRP A 137 -9.13 -3.85 -9.92
N ASN A 138 -8.04 -3.90 -10.69
CA ASN A 138 -8.07 -3.95 -12.15
C ASN A 138 -8.81 -2.77 -12.85
N GLY A 139 -9.07 -1.67 -12.15
CA GLY A 139 -9.48 -0.43 -12.77
C GLY A 139 -8.34 0.13 -13.62
N TYR A 140 -8.66 0.59 -14.84
CA TYR A 140 -7.68 1.09 -15.77
C TYR A 140 -8.16 2.37 -16.47
N TYR A 141 -7.20 3.11 -17.03
CA TYR A 141 -7.50 4.26 -17.87
C TYR A 141 -7.39 3.85 -19.33
N GLU A 142 -8.50 3.89 -20.05
CA GLU A 142 -8.51 3.75 -21.50
C GLU A 142 -8.11 5.08 -22.13
N VAL A 143 -7.02 5.08 -22.90
CA VAL A 143 -6.62 6.23 -23.70
C VAL A 143 -7.21 6.05 -25.09
N ARG A 144 -8.31 6.72 -25.38
CA ARG A 144 -8.82 6.79 -26.75
C ARG A 144 -8.02 7.84 -27.52
N GLN A 145 -7.17 7.40 -28.42
CA GLN A 145 -6.63 8.26 -29.45
C GLN A 145 -7.75 8.53 -30.46
N LEU A 146 -8.19 9.77 -30.54
CA LEU A 146 -9.01 10.17 -31.66
C LEU A 146 -8.11 10.15 -32.89
N SER A 147 -8.34 9.19 -33.77
CA SER A 147 -7.64 9.08 -35.05
C SER A 147 -7.78 10.39 -35.82
N LYS A 148 -6.69 10.87 -36.41
CA LYS A 148 -6.71 11.93 -37.40
C LYS A 148 -7.77 11.61 -38.46
N ARG A 149 -8.69 12.52 -38.68
CA ARG A 149 -9.29 12.66 -40.01
C ARG A 149 -8.18 13.13 -40.95
N GLU A 150 -8.15 12.56 -42.13
CA GLU A 150 -7.17 12.85 -43.19
C GLU A 150 -7.43 14.20 -43.88
N ASP A 151 -7.73 15.24 -43.17
CA ASP A 151 -7.89 16.58 -43.72
C ASP A 151 -6.81 17.51 -43.15
N ASP A 152 -6.07 18.01 -44.03
CA ASP A 152 -4.80 18.77 -44.10
C ASP A 152 -4.57 19.97 -43.15
N TRP A 153 -5.09 20.00 -41.92
CA TRP A 153 -4.75 21.04 -40.97
C TRP A 153 -4.51 20.45 -39.57
N GLY A 154 -3.26 20.34 -39.24
CA GLY A 154 -2.62 19.99 -37.98
C GLY A 154 -3.44 19.90 -36.67
N GLY A 155 -4.47 19.07 -36.63
CA GLY A 155 -5.23 18.80 -35.40
C GLY A 155 -4.48 17.90 -34.47
N TYR A 156 -4.13 18.35 -33.26
CA TYR A 156 -3.57 17.54 -32.19
C TYR A 156 -4.58 16.48 -31.78
N ALA A 157 -4.17 15.22 -31.79
CA ALA A 157 -4.96 14.12 -31.24
C ALA A 157 -5.16 14.36 -29.74
N LYS A 158 -6.36 14.71 -29.32
CA LYS A 158 -6.72 14.85 -27.92
C LYS A 158 -6.93 13.44 -27.36
N SER A 159 -5.98 12.97 -26.56
CA SER A 159 -6.18 11.72 -25.83
C SER A 159 -7.18 11.97 -24.70
N ILE A 160 -8.31 11.27 -24.74
CA ILE A 160 -9.28 11.27 -23.64
C ILE A 160 -8.97 10.07 -22.78
N LYS A 161 -8.64 10.28 -21.51
CA LYS A 161 -8.49 9.22 -20.53
C LYS A 161 -9.86 8.92 -19.92
N HIS A 162 -10.41 7.75 -20.19
CA HIS A 162 -11.59 7.23 -19.51
C HIS A 162 -11.17 6.23 -18.43
N HIS A 163 -11.59 6.49 -17.21
CA HIS A 163 -11.40 5.52 -16.13
C HIS A 163 -12.49 4.43 -16.27
N GLN A 164 -12.04 3.19 -16.42
CA GLN A 164 -12.91 2.02 -16.29
C GLN A 164 -12.80 1.53 -14.85
N PRO A 165 -13.87 1.66 -14.04
CA PRO A 165 -13.81 1.29 -12.64
C PRO A 165 -13.58 -0.22 -12.51
N GLY A 166 -12.68 -0.56 -11.61
CA GLY A 166 -12.41 -1.94 -11.21
C GLY A 166 -13.33 -2.40 -10.09
N VAL A 167 -12.92 -3.46 -9.41
CA VAL A 167 -13.67 -4.03 -8.29
C VAL A 167 -13.31 -3.30 -6.99
N ASP A 168 -14.29 -2.72 -6.32
CA ASP A 168 -14.16 -2.24 -4.95
C ASP A 168 -14.27 -3.43 -3.98
N GLN A 169 -13.12 -4.00 -3.61
CA GLN A 169 -13.06 -5.18 -2.74
C GLN A 169 -13.56 -4.88 -1.33
N LEU A 170 -13.32 -3.68 -0.80
CA LEU A 170 -13.80 -3.30 0.55
C LEU A 170 -15.31 -3.14 0.58
N LEU A 171 -15.90 -2.53 -0.44
CA LEU A 171 -17.35 -2.41 -0.54
C LEU A 171 -18.00 -3.80 -0.65
N ASN A 172 -17.41 -4.70 -1.45
CA ASN A 172 -17.88 -6.07 -1.57
C ASN A 172 -17.75 -6.83 -0.25
N LEU A 173 -16.64 -6.67 0.47
CA LEU A 173 -16.46 -7.25 1.80
C LEU A 173 -17.57 -6.80 2.78
N VAL A 174 -17.88 -5.49 2.81
CA VAL A 174 -18.95 -4.95 3.67
C VAL A 174 -20.32 -5.50 3.28
N ARG A 175 -20.58 -5.67 1.97
CA ARG A 175 -21.82 -6.28 1.48
C ARG A 175 -21.95 -7.76 1.88
N GLU A 176 -20.86 -8.53 1.75
CA GLU A 176 -20.82 -9.93 2.16
C GLU A 176 -21.02 -10.07 3.67
N LEU A 177 -20.36 -9.25 4.49
CA LEU A 177 -20.54 -9.23 5.94
C LEU A 177 -22.00 -8.98 6.36
N LYS A 178 -22.74 -8.17 5.59
CA LYS A 178 -24.15 -7.87 5.88
C LYS A 178 -25.11 -8.94 5.39
N ASN A 179 -24.85 -9.50 4.20
CA ASN A 179 -25.83 -10.32 3.50
C ASN A 179 -25.52 -11.82 3.58
N SER A 180 -24.26 -12.20 3.77
CA SER A 180 -23.75 -13.57 3.76
C SER A 180 -22.59 -13.73 4.74
N PRO A 181 -22.81 -13.50 6.04
CA PRO A 181 -21.70 -13.46 7.04
C PRO A 181 -20.91 -14.77 7.11
N ASP A 182 -21.50 -15.92 6.75
CA ASP A 182 -20.81 -17.21 6.71
C ASP A 182 -20.00 -17.46 5.42
N SER A 183 -19.92 -16.45 4.54
CA SER A 183 -19.17 -16.56 3.29
C SER A 183 -17.67 -16.82 3.56
N ARG A 184 -17.10 -17.81 2.85
CA ARG A 184 -15.66 -18.12 2.86
C ARG A 184 -14.87 -17.29 1.85
N ARG A 185 -15.54 -16.34 1.15
CA ARG A 185 -14.99 -15.52 0.06
C ARG A 185 -14.72 -14.09 0.49
N MET A 186 -14.77 -13.79 1.77
CA MET A 186 -14.48 -12.47 2.34
C MET A 186 -12.96 -12.21 2.38
N LEU A 187 -12.37 -12.05 1.18
CA LEU A 187 -10.96 -11.77 0.96
C LEU A 187 -10.78 -10.40 0.33
N VAL A 188 -9.69 -9.73 0.72
CA VAL A 188 -9.22 -8.48 0.10
C VAL A 188 -7.74 -8.65 -0.23
N ASN A 189 -7.40 -8.53 -1.52
CA ASN A 189 -6.04 -8.71 -2.03
C ASN A 189 -5.39 -7.37 -2.36
N ALA A 190 -4.10 -7.26 -2.08
CA ALA A 190 -3.25 -6.14 -2.50
C ALA A 190 -2.22 -6.56 -3.57
N TRP A 191 -2.01 -7.87 -3.75
CA TRP A 191 -0.99 -8.40 -4.65
C TRP A 191 -1.59 -8.67 -6.03
N SER A 192 -1.30 -7.80 -7.01
CA SER A 192 -1.72 -7.90 -8.41
C SER A 192 -0.49 -8.18 -9.28
N PRO A 193 -0.23 -9.45 -9.69
CA PRO A 193 1.01 -9.83 -10.37
C PRO A 193 1.29 -9.09 -11.67
N ASP A 194 0.27 -8.71 -12.40
CA ASP A 194 0.34 -7.95 -13.66
C ASP A 194 0.74 -6.48 -13.46
N GLN A 195 0.47 -5.92 -12.28
CA GLN A 195 0.70 -4.51 -11.95
C GLN A 195 1.92 -4.26 -11.04
N LEU A 196 2.62 -5.30 -10.58
CA LEU A 196 3.79 -5.14 -9.68
C LEU A 196 4.88 -4.23 -10.26
N LYS A 197 5.09 -4.27 -11.57
CA LYS A 197 6.08 -3.44 -12.27
C LYS A 197 5.75 -1.94 -12.28
N ASP A 198 4.47 -1.60 -12.08
CA ASP A 198 3.97 -0.23 -12.09
C ASP A 198 3.94 0.37 -10.68
N MET A 199 4.28 -0.41 -9.66
CA MET A 199 4.35 0.01 -8.26
C MET A 199 5.75 0.52 -7.92
N VAL A 200 5.83 1.59 -7.13
CA VAL A 200 7.10 2.09 -6.58
C VAL A 200 7.75 1.04 -5.68
N LEU A 201 6.94 0.30 -4.94
CA LEU A 201 7.34 -0.83 -4.11
C LEU A 201 6.22 -1.89 -4.11
N PRO A 202 6.52 -3.16 -4.38
CA PRO A 202 5.55 -4.24 -4.22
C PRO A 202 4.98 -4.31 -2.79
N PRO A 203 3.71 -4.74 -2.62
CA PRO A 203 3.09 -4.83 -1.30
C PRO A 203 3.84 -5.76 -0.35
N CYS A 204 4.04 -5.33 0.91
CA CYS A 204 4.63 -6.17 1.97
C CYS A 204 3.66 -7.23 2.48
N HIS A 205 2.35 -6.95 2.45
CA HIS A 205 1.30 -7.94 2.73
C HIS A 205 0.45 -8.13 1.48
N HIS A 206 0.10 -9.39 1.18
CA HIS A 206 -0.65 -9.72 -0.03
C HIS A 206 -2.15 -9.51 0.12
N GLY A 207 -2.68 -9.53 1.34
CA GLY A 207 -4.11 -9.36 1.58
C GLY A 207 -4.53 -9.76 2.99
N PHE A 208 -5.84 -9.78 3.21
CA PHE A 208 -6.45 -10.27 4.44
C PHE A 208 -7.75 -11.00 4.15
N GLN A 209 -8.17 -11.85 5.08
CA GLN A 209 -9.44 -12.55 5.04
C GLN A 209 -10.21 -12.27 6.34
N VAL A 210 -11.52 -12.14 6.21
CA VAL A 210 -12.43 -12.02 7.36
C VAL A 210 -13.21 -13.32 7.51
N TRP A 211 -13.36 -13.74 8.76
CA TRP A 211 -14.19 -14.86 9.16
C TRP A 211 -15.10 -14.41 10.31
N THR A 212 -16.35 -14.81 10.28
CA THR A 212 -17.33 -14.48 11.29
C THR A 212 -17.92 -15.73 11.93
N ARG A 213 -18.47 -15.59 13.11
CA ARG A 213 -19.30 -16.59 13.78
C ARG A 213 -20.39 -15.90 14.60
N GLU A 214 -21.45 -16.59 14.84
CA GLU A 214 -22.43 -16.14 15.83
C GLU A 214 -21.80 -16.15 17.23
N LEU A 215 -22.13 -15.11 18.00
CA LEU A 215 -21.79 -15.05 19.42
C LEU A 215 -22.81 -15.89 20.20
N THR A 216 -22.34 -16.66 21.17
CA THR A 216 -23.21 -17.28 22.17
C THR A 216 -23.86 -16.22 23.03
N LEU A 217 -24.97 -16.56 23.70
CA LEU A 217 -25.64 -15.62 24.63
C LEU A 217 -24.67 -15.07 25.69
N LYS A 218 -23.77 -15.91 26.21
CA LYS A 218 -22.76 -15.50 27.20
C LYS A 218 -21.72 -14.51 26.64
N GLU A 219 -21.46 -14.52 25.37
CA GLU A 219 -20.52 -13.60 24.71
C GLU A 219 -21.17 -12.28 24.28
N ARG A 220 -22.50 -12.19 24.30
CA ARG A 220 -23.26 -10.99 23.94
C ARG A 220 -23.49 -10.06 25.12
N PHE A 221 -23.33 -10.53 26.35
CA PHE A 221 -23.54 -9.85 27.63
C PHE A 221 -22.36 -10.07 28.58
#